data_de34ae01dbdf20c5204ca0f2382521b7
#
_entry.id   de34ae01dbdf20c5204ca0f2382521b7
#
_cell.length_a   1.000
_cell.length_b   1.000
_cell.length_c   1.000
_cell.angle_alpha   90.00
_cell.angle_beta   90.00
_cell.angle_gamma   90.00
#
_symmetry.space_group_name_H-M   'P 1'
#
loop_
_entity.id
_entity.type
_entity.pdbx_description
1 polymer ?
#
loop_
_entity_poly.entity_id
_entity_poly.type
_entity_poly.pdbx_seq_one_letter_code
_entity_poly.pdbx_strand_id
1 'polypeptide(L)'
;MNKPSDNISVQILVSTIRVEGLRRLAKSSLPLAPWLSYLVGCQRGGDSPESIGREFERLFGNRCDVSLKIYDTFGLSVSRNSLKSETTGVVMIFIADDVALDAGALAYVRDYFASHGEVDVVKTRIRINGRFIGGDKPRCVRRNRWRGEYAVANALAMRRNSLDGLAFCPCLGVGAARYLSGEDDIFFTQVLEKGLRVEYLPVEMAVHNGQSTAERFHSPGVLLARGLVLAYVHPHTWPVHAALLAARVEGSGWWRNFRTIARGASELKDIAELRRR
;
A
#
# COMPACT_ATOMS: atom_id res chain seq x y z
N MET A 1 33.35 15.64 1.83
CA MET A 1 32.54 14.82 2.76
C MET A 1 31.18 14.64 2.14
N ASN A 2 30.80 13.41 1.77
CA ASN A 2 29.47 13.14 1.25
C ASN A 2 28.42 13.44 2.33
N LYS A 3 27.35 14.11 1.94
CA LYS A 3 26.22 14.33 2.87
C LYS A 3 25.62 12.98 3.25
N PRO A 4 25.12 12.79 4.48
CA PRO A 4 24.47 11.53 4.91
C PRO A 4 23.36 11.07 3.96
N SER A 5 22.69 12.00 3.26
CA SER A 5 21.66 11.70 2.27
C SER A 5 22.15 11.00 0.99
N ASP A 6 23.44 11.11 0.66
CA ASP A 6 23.98 10.55 -0.61
C ASP A 6 23.93 9.01 -0.63
N ASN A 7 23.79 8.36 0.52
CA ASN A 7 23.71 6.90 0.65
C ASN A 7 22.28 6.34 0.66
N ILE A 8 21.25 7.19 0.61
CA ILE A 8 19.85 6.73 0.62
C ILE A 8 19.27 6.77 -0.81
N SER A 9 19.18 5.60 -1.42
CA SER A 9 18.42 5.41 -2.66
C SER A 9 16.96 5.07 -2.34
N VAL A 10 16.03 5.69 -3.08
CA VAL A 10 14.59 5.42 -2.99
C VAL A 10 14.15 4.72 -4.27
N GLN A 11 13.45 3.60 -4.13
CA GLN A 11 12.84 2.92 -5.25
C GLN A 11 11.32 2.89 -5.08
N ILE A 12 10.63 3.42 -6.08
CA ILE A 12 9.17 3.38 -6.17
C ILE A 12 8.77 2.06 -6.83
N LEU A 13 7.97 1.29 -6.15
CA LEU A 13 7.47 -0.01 -6.59
C LEU A 13 6.04 0.16 -7.12
N VAL A 14 5.90 0.15 -8.44
CA VAL A 14 4.63 0.43 -9.10
C VAL A 14 3.94 -0.88 -9.45
N SER A 15 2.77 -1.14 -8.85
CA SER A 15 1.92 -2.26 -9.25
C SER A 15 0.92 -1.80 -10.32
N THR A 16 0.96 -2.43 -11.48
CA THR A 16 0.04 -2.16 -12.59
C THR A 16 -0.39 -3.43 -13.30
N ILE A 17 -1.37 -3.32 -14.16
CA ILE A 17 -1.90 -4.44 -14.94
C ILE A 17 -2.20 -3.99 -16.38
N ARG A 18 -1.84 -4.84 -17.36
CA ARG A 18 -2.06 -4.62 -18.78
C ARG A 18 -1.37 -3.36 -19.35
N VAL A 19 -1.45 -3.22 -20.63
CA VAL A 19 -0.99 -2.05 -21.38
C VAL A 19 -1.69 -0.76 -20.91
N GLU A 20 -2.98 -0.83 -20.60
CA GLU A 20 -3.74 0.32 -20.12
C GLU A 20 -3.20 0.88 -18.80
N GLY A 21 -2.71 0.04 -17.91
CA GLY A 21 -2.07 0.47 -16.68
C GLY A 21 -0.77 1.23 -16.91
N LEU A 22 0.06 0.80 -17.87
CA LEU A 22 1.26 1.54 -18.28
C LEU A 22 0.90 2.93 -18.84
N ARG A 23 -0.19 3.02 -19.60
CA ARG A 23 -0.69 4.31 -20.13
C ARG A 23 -1.19 5.24 -19.04
N ARG A 24 -1.82 4.69 -17.97
CA ARG A 24 -2.21 5.49 -16.79
C ARG A 24 -0.98 5.99 -16.06
N LEU A 25 -0.01 5.12 -15.81
CA LEU A 25 1.25 5.47 -15.15
C LEU A 25 1.99 6.59 -15.89
N ALA A 26 2.05 6.52 -17.23
CA ALA A 26 2.71 7.55 -18.03
C ALA A 26 2.04 8.94 -17.95
N LYS A 27 0.78 9.01 -17.52
CA LYS A 27 0.06 10.27 -17.28
C LYS A 27 0.23 10.78 -15.83
N SER A 28 0.77 9.95 -14.93
CA SER A 28 1.05 10.33 -13.57
C SER A 28 2.33 11.14 -13.48
N SER A 29 2.46 11.96 -12.42
CA SER A 29 3.71 12.67 -12.13
C SER A 29 4.73 11.68 -11.56
N LEU A 30 5.78 11.39 -12.34
CA LEU A 30 6.92 10.59 -11.93
C LEU A 30 8.16 11.48 -11.83
N PRO A 31 8.47 12.04 -10.64
CA PRO A 31 9.64 12.87 -10.42
C PRO A 31 10.94 12.20 -10.87
N LEU A 32 11.92 13.00 -11.29
CA LEU A 32 13.25 12.55 -11.67
C LEU A 32 14.28 13.09 -10.66
N ALA A 33 15.11 12.21 -10.12
CA ALA A 33 16.23 12.59 -9.25
C ALA A 33 17.31 11.49 -9.27
N PRO A 34 18.60 11.81 -9.06
CA PRO A 34 19.68 10.82 -9.12
C PRO A 34 19.58 9.68 -8.09
N TRP A 35 18.85 9.90 -7.01
CA TRP A 35 18.63 8.95 -5.92
C TRP A 35 17.30 8.19 -6.04
N LEU A 36 16.49 8.47 -7.07
CA LEU A 36 15.14 7.94 -7.25
C LEU A 36 15.10 7.01 -8.47
N SER A 37 14.48 5.85 -8.31
CA SER A 37 14.23 4.91 -9.41
C SER A 37 12.85 4.28 -9.29
N TYR A 38 12.36 3.69 -10.38
CA TYR A 38 11.05 3.06 -10.47
C TYR A 38 11.19 1.62 -10.93
N LEU A 39 10.57 0.70 -10.21
CA LEU A 39 10.40 -0.69 -10.63
C LEU A 39 8.91 -0.92 -10.89
N VAL A 40 8.58 -1.07 -12.17
CA VAL A 40 7.19 -1.26 -12.62
C VAL A 40 6.91 -2.75 -12.75
N GLY A 41 6.03 -3.28 -11.91
CA GLY A 41 5.51 -4.64 -12.00
C GLY A 41 4.20 -4.67 -12.76
N CYS A 42 4.22 -5.08 -14.02
CA CYS A 42 3.05 -5.18 -14.88
C CYS A 42 2.52 -6.61 -14.89
N GLN A 43 1.33 -6.84 -14.34
CA GLN A 43 0.62 -8.10 -14.47
C GLN A 43 -0.03 -8.18 -15.85
N ARG A 44 0.13 -9.31 -16.56
CA ARG A 44 -0.32 -9.45 -17.96
C ARG A 44 -1.82 -9.24 -18.13
N GLY A 45 -2.63 -9.86 -17.28
CA GLY A 45 -4.09 -9.72 -17.35
C GLY A 45 -4.70 -10.10 -18.70
N GLY A 46 -4.02 -10.97 -19.49
CA GLY A 46 -4.42 -11.38 -20.83
C GLY A 46 -3.60 -10.76 -21.97
N ASP A 47 -2.80 -9.71 -21.73
CA ASP A 47 -1.92 -9.14 -22.74
C ASP A 47 -0.66 -10.00 -22.95
N SER A 48 -0.07 -9.96 -24.16
CA SER A 48 1.19 -10.65 -24.41
C SER A 48 2.38 -9.87 -23.82
N PRO A 49 3.45 -10.56 -23.39
CA PRO A 49 4.66 -9.90 -22.90
C PRO A 49 5.26 -8.93 -23.92
N GLU A 50 5.19 -9.28 -25.21
CA GLU A 50 5.71 -8.45 -26.30
C GLU A 50 4.90 -7.16 -26.49
N SER A 51 3.58 -7.20 -26.27
CA SER A 51 2.73 -6.00 -26.35
C SER A 51 3.01 -5.07 -25.18
N ILE A 52 3.17 -5.62 -23.97
CA ILE A 52 3.52 -4.87 -22.77
C ILE A 52 4.93 -4.25 -22.92
N GLY A 53 5.91 -5.03 -23.37
CA GLY A 53 7.29 -4.56 -23.59
C GLY A 53 7.37 -3.43 -24.62
N ARG A 54 6.71 -3.58 -25.76
CA ARG A 54 6.67 -2.52 -26.80
C ARG A 54 6.03 -1.24 -26.28
N GLU A 55 4.92 -1.34 -25.55
CA GLU A 55 4.26 -0.17 -25.01
C GLU A 55 5.08 0.50 -23.90
N PHE A 56 5.74 -0.28 -23.06
CA PHE A 56 6.66 0.25 -22.05
C PHE A 56 7.81 1.02 -22.70
N GLU A 57 8.46 0.45 -23.72
CA GLU A 57 9.54 1.11 -24.45
C GLU A 57 9.07 2.40 -25.11
N ARG A 58 7.88 2.40 -25.71
CA ARG A 58 7.27 3.61 -26.29
C ARG A 58 7.02 4.72 -25.27
N LEU A 59 6.62 4.36 -24.03
CA LEU A 59 6.25 5.31 -22.97
C LEU A 59 7.44 5.78 -22.12
N PHE A 60 8.40 4.88 -21.87
CA PHE A 60 9.48 5.06 -20.90
C PHE A 60 10.88 4.78 -21.44
N GLY A 61 11.05 4.45 -22.73
CA GLY A 61 12.35 4.07 -23.29
C GLY A 61 13.44 5.13 -23.21
N ASN A 62 13.08 6.39 -22.99
CA ASN A 62 14.02 7.49 -22.72
C ASN A 62 14.32 7.71 -21.21
N ARG A 63 13.76 6.88 -20.31
CA ARG A 63 13.87 6.96 -18.84
C ARG A 63 14.76 5.82 -18.30
N CYS A 64 16.04 6.10 -18.05
CA CYS A 64 16.96 5.12 -17.48
C CYS A 64 16.69 4.78 -15.99
N ASP A 65 15.88 5.59 -15.33
CA ASP A 65 15.46 5.40 -13.95
C ASP A 65 14.20 4.53 -13.79
N VAL A 66 13.56 4.10 -14.90
CA VAL A 66 12.34 3.27 -14.89
C VAL A 66 12.66 1.90 -15.48
N SER A 67 12.34 0.85 -14.75
CA SER A 67 12.50 -0.55 -15.19
C SER A 67 11.19 -1.32 -15.13
N LEU A 68 11.04 -2.32 -16.01
CA LEU A 68 9.84 -3.15 -16.14
C LEU A 68 10.11 -4.59 -15.69
N LYS A 69 9.15 -5.16 -14.96
CA LYS A 69 8.98 -6.60 -14.75
C LYS A 69 7.58 -7.00 -15.18
N ILE A 70 7.48 -8.11 -15.90
CA ILE A 70 6.20 -8.64 -16.39
C ILE A 70 5.87 -9.89 -15.58
N TYR A 71 4.66 -9.96 -15.03
CA TYR A 71 4.22 -11.06 -14.19
C TYR A 71 3.01 -11.77 -14.78
N ASP A 72 3.03 -13.10 -14.75
CA ASP A 72 1.88 -13.96 -15.10
C ASP A 72 0.89 -14.10 -13.93
N THR A 73 1.28 -13.66 -12.75
CA THR A 73 0.45 -13.69 -11.55
C THR A 73 -0.64 -12.62 -11.57
N PHE A 74 -1.66 -12.78 -10.71
CA PHE A 74 -2.76 -11.84 -10.58
C PHE A 74 -3.01 -11.48 -9.11
N GLY A 75 -3.37 -10.22 -8.87
CA GLY A 75 -3.68 -9.67 -7.55
C GLY A 75 -2.64 -8.69 -7.04
N LEU A 76 -3.12 -7.61 -6.40
CA LEU A 76 -2.29 -6.50 -5.93
C LEU A 76 -1.27 -6.93 -4.88
N SER A 77 -1.68 -7.73 -3.89
CA SER A 77 -0.79 -8.24 -2.85
C SER A 77 0.33 -9.12 -3.42
N VAL A 78 0.00 -9.95 -4.42
CA VAL A 78 0.99 -10.81 -5.11
C VAL A 78 2.00 -9.94 -5.86
N SER A 79 1.52 -8.95 -6.63
CA SER A 79 2.38 -8.00 -7.36
C SER A 79 3.34 -7.26 -6.40
N ARG A 80 2.83 -6.74 -5.28
CA ARG A 80 3.64 -6.05 -4.28
C ARG A 80 4.70 -6.93 -3.64
N ASN A 81 4.37 -8.20 -3.36
CA ASN A 81 5.34 -9.17 -2.82
C ASN A 81 6.45 -9.46 -3.83
N SER A 82 6.11 -9.64 -5.12
CA SER A 82 7.09 -9.84 -6.19
C SER A 82 8.01 -8.61 -6.33
N LEU A 83 7.44 -7.41 -6.38
CA LEU A 83 8.22 -6.17 -6.44
C LEU A 83 9.13 -5.99 -5.22
N LYS A 84 8.62 -6.32 -4.02
CA LYS A 84 9.40 -6.28 -2.79
C LYS A 84 10.63 -7.18 -2.85
N SER A 85 10.51 -8.38 -3.42
CA SER A 85 11.63 -9.32 -3.53
C SER A 85 12.70 -8.89 -4.54
N GLU A 86 12.33 -8.05 -5.50
CA GLU A 86 13.22 -7.59 -6.57
C GLU A 86 13.79 -6.17 -6.35
N THR A 87 13.32 -5.45 -5.33
CA THR A 87 13.79 -4.08 -5.05
C THR A 87 15.26 -4.04 -4.66
N THR A 88 15.98 -3.07 -5.18
CA THR A 88 17.38 -2.77 -4.85
C THR A 88 17.55 -1.49 -4.03
N GLY A 89 16.50 -0.68 -3.92
CA GLY A 89 16.53 0.57 -3.15
C GLY A 89 16.72 0.35 -1.66
N VAL A 90 17.38 1.28 -0.99
CA VAL A 90 17.51 1.30 0.48
C VAL A 90 16.16 1.56 1.12
N VAL A 91 15.40 2.49 0.53
CA VAL A 91 14.01 2.80 0.90
C VAL A 91 13.10 2.44 -0.26
N MET A 92 11.96 1.81 0.03
CA MET A 92 10.94 1.46 -0.95
C MET A 92 9.59 2.10 -0.61
N ILE A 93 8.82 2.42 -1.65
CA ILE A 93 7.48 3.00 -1.58
C ILE A 93 6.61 2.28 -2.59
N PHE A 94 5.49 1.70 -2.17
CA PHE A 94 4.53 1.07 -3.08
C PHE A 94 3.52 2.10 -3.58
N ILE A 95 3.27 2.11 -4.88
CA ILE A 95 2.20 2.92 -5.48
C ILE A 95 1.38 2.11 -6.50
N ALA A 96 0.19 2.61 -6.80
CA ALA A 96 -0.60 2.19 -7.96
C ALA A 96 -0.28 3.09 -9.18
N ASP A 97 -0.74 2.69 -10.35
CA ASP A 97 -0.45 3.36 -11.62
C ASP A 97 -1.22 4.69 -11.84
N ASP A 98 -2.08 5.08 -10.90
CA ASP A 98 -2.87 6.32 -10.89
C ASP A 98 -2.51 7.28 -9.75
N VAL A 99 -1.36 7.04 -9.12
CA VAL A 99 -0.84 7.87 -8.02
C VAL A 99 0.20 8.86 -8.55
N ALA A 100 0.00 10.13 -8.26
CA ALA A 100 1.00 11.17 -8.49
C ALA A 100 1.87 11.37 -7.24
N LEU A 101 3.17 11.61 -7.46
CA LEU A 101 4.16 11.80 -6.39
C LEU A 101 4.65 13.26 -6.36
N ASP A 102 4.89 13.77 -5.16
CA ASP A 102 5.50 15.07 -4.94
C ASP A 102 7.02 14.94 -4.74
N ALA A 103 7.79 15.60 -5.61
CA ALA A 103 9.26 15.54 -5.60
C ALA A 103 9.87 16.11 -4.30
N GLY A 104 9.31 17.21 -3.79
CA GLY A 104 9.79 17.85 -2.58
C GLY A 104 9.55 17.00 -1.34
N ALA A 105 8.37 16.38 -1.24
CA ALA A 105 8.04 15.47 -0.14
C ALA A 105 8.89 14.19 -0.20
N LEU A 106 9.15 13.64 -1.38
CA LEU A 106 10.05 12.49 -1.55
C LEU A 106 11.48 12.83 -1.10
N ALA A 107 12.01 14.00 -1.49
CA ALA A 107 13.33 14.46 -1.05
C ALA A 107 13.37 14.64 0.48
N TYR A 108 12.34 15.24 1.06
CA TYR A 108 12.23 15.41 2.51
C TYR A 108 12.21 14.06 3.24
N VAL A 109 11.43 13.08 2.77
CA VAL A 109 11.37 11.74 3.37
C VAL A 109 12.73 11.02 3.25
N ARG A 110 13.42 11.13 2.10
CA ARG A 110 14.77 10.58 1.93
C ARG A 110 15.74 11.18 2.94
N ASP A 111 15.77 12.52 3.07
CA ASP A 111 16.68 13.22 3.96
C ASP A 111 16.35 12.92 5.44
N TYR A 112 15.07 12.68 5.73
CA TYR A 112 14.64 12.21 7.05
C TYR A 112 15.24 10.83 7.37
N PHE A 113 15.18 9.86 6.46
CA PHE A 113 15.86 8.57 6.65
C PHE A 113 17.36 8.70 6.78
N ALA A 114 18.00 9.62 6.07
CA ALA A 114 19.44 9.84 6.16
C ALA A 114 19.88 10.36 7.54
N SER A 115 19.04 11.17 8.18
CA SER A 115 19.31 11.76 9.50
C SER A 115 18.79 10.94 10.68
N HIS A 116 17.89 9.98 10.42
CA HIS A 116 17.25 9.12 11.44
C HIS A 116 17.45 7.64 11.09
N GLY A 117 18.68 7.16 11.29
CA GLY A 117 19.09 5.78 10.96
C GLY A 117 18.29 4.70 11.67
N GLU A 118 17.70 5.04 12.82
CA GLU A 118 16.90 4.16 13.65
C GLU A 118 15.43 4.03 13.20
N VAL A 119 14.96 4.88 12.27
CA VAL A 119 13.58 4.84 11.75
C VAL A 119 13.47 3.80 10.63
N ASP A 120 12.59 2.85 10.79
CA ASP A 120 12.32 1.78 9.82
C ASP A 120 11.28 2.17 8.77
N VAL A 121 10.24 2.89 9.20
CA VAL A 121 9.09 3.25 8.36
C VAL A 121 8.68 4.70 8.62
N VAL A 122 8.52 5.45 7.57
CA VAL A 122 7.88 6.76 7.58
C VAL A 122 6.48 6.63 6.99
N LYS A 123 5.48 6.96 7.78
CA LYS A 123 4.09 7.13 7.34
C LYS A 123 3.85 8.59 7.02
N THR A 124 3.33 8.89 5.84
CA THR A 124 3.06 10.27 5.41
C THR A 124 1.57 10.56 5.35
N ARG A 125 1.22 11.82 5.18
CA ARG A 125 -0.12 12.23 4.77
C ARG A 125 -0.33 11.85 3.30
N ILE A 126 -1.56 11.48 2.96
CA ILE A 126 -1.97 11.24 1.58
C ILE A 126 -3.24 12.02 1.29
N ARG A 127 -3.40 12.44 0.04
CA ARG A 127 -4.65 12.99 -0.46
C ARG A 127 -5.36 11.94 -1.31
N ILE A 128 -6.62 11.66 -0.97
CA ILE A 128 -7.49 10.76 -1.74
C ILE A 128 -8.74 11.55 -2.10
N ASN A 129 -9.01 11.71 -3.39
CA ASN A 129 -10.17 12.46 -3.90
C ASN A 129 -10.35 13.84 -3.22
N GLY A 130 -9.25 14.59 -3.14
CA GLY A 130 -9.22 15.93 -2.54
C GLY A 130 -9.25 15.98 -1.01
N ARG A 131 -9.41 14.84 -0.32
CA ARG A 131 -9.42 14.77 1.15
C ARG A 131 -8.09 14.32 1.70
N PHE A 132 -7.60 15.03 2.71
CA PHE A 132 -6.41 14.62 3.45
C PHE A 132 -6.73 13.48 4.41
N ILE A 133 -5.86 12.47 4.41
CA ILE A 133 -5.83 11.40 5.41
C ILE A 133 -4.52 11.52 6.16
N GLY A 134 -4.61 11.83 7.46
CA GLY A 134 -3.48 12.07 8.36
C GLY A 134 -3.66 13.35 9.16
N GLY A 135 -2.91 13.50 10.24
CA GLY A 135 -2.91 14.69 11.10
C GLY A 135 -1.91 15.76 10.62
N ASP A 136 -1.85 16.88 11.36
CA ASP A 136 -0.98 18.03 11.03
C ASP A 136 0.32 18.05 11.85
N LYS A 137 0.50 17.09 12.77
CA LYS A 137 1.68 17.04 13.66
C LYS A 137 2.45 15.73 13.47
N PRO A 138 3.77 15.74 13.48
CA PRO A 138 4.59 14.54 13.49
C PRO A 138 4.37 13.77 14.80
N ARG A 139 4.47 12.44 14.72
CA ARG A 139 4.33 11.57 15.89
C ARG A 139 4.96 10.21 15.67
N CYS A 140 5.43 9.59 16.75
CA CYS A 140 5.75 8.17 16.75
C CYS A 140 4.44 7.35 16.64
N VAL A 141 4.41 6.37 15.75
CA VAL A 141 3.25 5.49 15.55
C VAL A 141 3.53 4.16 16.24
N ARG A 142 2.65 3.79 17.15
CA ARG A 142 2.78 2.55 17.93
C ARG A 142 1.51 1.71 17.84
N ARG A 143 1.68 0.40 17.96
CA ARG A 143 0.56 -0.52 18.04
C ARG A 143 -0.36 -0.12 19.22
N ASN A 144 -1.62 0.14 18.90
CA ASN A 144 -2.66 0.37 19.90
C ASN A 144 -3.83 -0.60 19.65
N ARG A 145 -4.01 -1.56 20.56
CA ARG A 145 -5.03 -2.62 20.43
C ARG A 145 -6.46 -2.11 20.53
N TRP A 146 -6.66 -0.93 21.12
CA TRP A 146 -7.98 -0.34 21.31
C TRP A 146 -8.39 0.55 20.16
N ARG A 147 -7.48 1.40 19.67
CA ARG A 147 -7.77 2.39 18.62
C ARG A 147 -7.43 1.90 17.22
N GLY A 148 -6.46 0.97 17.11
CA GLY A 148 -5.88 0.58 15.84
C GLY A 148 -5.08 1.72 15.17
N GLU A 149 -4.28 1.34 14.21
CA GLU A 149 -3.59 2.26 13.32
C GLU A 149 -3.75 1.71 11.90
N TYR A 150 -4.15 2.57 10.99
CA TYR A 150 -4.40 2.22 9.60
C TYR A 150 -3.45 2.97 8.69
N ALA A 151 -3.09 2.37 7.58
CA ALA A 151 -2.29 3.02 6.55
C ALA A 151 -2.69 2.55 5.16
N VAL A 152 -2.36 3.33 4.16
CA VAL A 152 -2.36 2.92 2.75
C VAL A 152 -0.91 2.83 2.28
N ALA A 153 -0.58 1.84 1.48
CA ALA A 153 0.79 1.57 1.04
C ALA A 153 1.43 2.78 0.33
N ASN A 154 0.63 3.55 -0.42
CA ASN A 154 1.08 4.77 -1.11
C ASN A 154 1.56 5.88 -0.16
N ALA A 155 1.27 5.77 1.13
CA ALA A 155 1.69 6.71 2.17
C ALA A 155 2.80 6.14 3.08
N LEU A 156 3.42 5.02 2.70
CA LEU A 156 4.48 4.37 3.47
C LEU A 156 5.79 4.37 2.69
N ALA A 157 6.81 5.00 3.25
CA ALA A 157 8.19 4.82 2.84
C ALA A 157 8.88 3.90 3.87
N MET A 158 9.59 2.87 3.42
CA MET A 158 10.03 1.78 4.28
C MET A 158 11.46 1.36 3.96
N ARG A 159 12.30 1.16 4.98
CA ARG A 159 13.62 0.54 4.77
C ARG A 159 13.44 -0.91 4.35
N ARG A 160 14.07 -1.28 3.24
CA ARG A 160 13.97 -2.62 2.68
C ARG A 160 14.33 -3.71 3.70
N ASN A 161 15.48 -3.58 4.35
CA ASN A 161 16.01 -4.61 5.25
C ASN A 161 15.17 -4.78 6.52
N SER A 162 14.43 -3.76 6.95
CA SER A 162 13.54 -3.84 8.12
C SER A 162 12.30 -4.72 7.86
N LEU A 163 11.95 -4.94 6.60
CA LEU A 163 10.73 -5.68 6.22
C LEU A 163 10.95 -7.17 5.95
N ASP A 164 12.09 -7.73 6.33
CA ASP A 164 12.34 -9.17 6.19
C ASP A 164 11.30 -9.98 6.96
N GLY A 165 10.76 -11.02 6.33
CA GLY A 165 9.70 -11.85 6.90
C GLY A 165 8.30 -11.23 6.88
N LEU A 166 8.12 -9.98 6.45
CA LEU A 166 6.81 -9.37 6.23
C LEU A 166 6.37 -9.50 4.78
N ALA A 167 5.09 -9.80 4.56
CA ALA A 167 4.49 -9.88 3.22
C ALA A 167 3.02 -9.43 3.25
N PHE A 168 2.56 -8.89 2.12
CA PHE A 168 1.12 -8.70 1.91
C PHE A 168 0.43 -10.05 1.81
N CYS A 169 -0.73 -10.21 2.46
CA CYS A 169 -1.50 -11.46 2.37
C CYS A 169 -2.11 -11.62 0.96
N PRO A 170 -1.76 -12.68 0.20
CA PRO A 170 -2.25 -12.86 -1.16
C PRO A 170 -3.76 -13.03 -1.27
N CYS A 171 -4.41 -13.43 -0.18
CA CYS A 171 -5.87 -13.59 -0.13
C CYS A 171 -6.65 -12.26 -0.02
N LEU A 172 -5.94 -11.13 0.15
CA LEU A 172 -6.51 -9.78 0.36
C LEU A 172 -6.14 -8.83 -0.79
N GLY A 173 -7.01 -7.86 -1.01
CA GLY A 173 -6.76 -6.74 -1.91
C GLY A 173 -7.41 -6.88 -3.28
N VAL A 174 -7.14 -5.91 -4.14
CA VAL A 174 -7.66 -5.90 -5.52
C VAL A 174 -7.15 -7.13 -6.28
N GLY A 175 -8.08 -7.83 -6.92
CA GLY A 175 -7.80 -9.08 -7.65
C GLY A 175 -7.82 -10.34 -6.78
N ALA A 176 -8.01 -10.25 -5.46
CA ALA A 176 -8.25 -11.41 -4.63
C ALA A 176 -9.65 -12.01 -4.91
N ALA A 177 -9.78 -13.32 -4.75
CA ALA A 177 -11.05 -14.02 -5.07
C ALA A 177 -12.19 -13.66 -4.10
N ARG A 178 -11.89 -13.29 -2.85
CA ARG A 178 -12.89 -13.15 -1.79
C ARG A 178 -12.81 -11.84 -1.02
N TYR A 179 -11.63 -11.46 -0.54
CA TYR A 179 -11.43 -10.29 0.30
C TYR A 179 -10.82 -9.16 -0.52
N LEU A 180 -11.68 -8.29 -1.05
CA LEU A 180 -11.32 -7.32 -2.09
C LEU A 180 -10.61 -6.05 -1.58
N SER A 181 -10.18 -6.03 -0.32
CA SER A 181 -9.46 -4.89 0.30
C SER A 181 -8.75 -5.32 1.58
N GLY A 182 -8.08 -4.37 2.26
CA GLY A 182 -7.55 -4.55 3.61
C GLY A 182 -6.12 -5.07 3.69
N GLU A 183 -5.47 -5.29 2.56
CA GLU A 183 -4.09 -5.75 2.46
C GLU A 183 -3.12 -4.77 3.12
N ASP A 184 -3.34 -3.47 2.93
CA ASP A 184 -2.51 -2.40 3.50
C ASP A 184 -2.62 -2.33 5.01
N ASP A 185 -3.84 -2.42 5.53
CA ASP A 185 -4.13 -2.34 6.97
C ASP A 185 -3.53 -3.53 7.73
N ILE A 186 -3.62 -4.74 7.17
CA ILE A 186 -3.02 -5.95 7.72
C ILE A 186 -1.50 -5.85 7.68
N PHE A 187 -0.92 -5.50 6.53
CA PHE A 187 0.53 -5.34 6.38
C PHE A 187 1.08 -4.31 7.36
N PHE A 188 0.43 -3.15 7.48
CA PHE A 188 0.86 -2.11 8.41
C PHE A 188 0.74 -2.56 9.88
N THR A 189 -0.29 -3.33 10.20
CA THR A 189 -0.42 -3.91 11.55
C THR A 189 0.73 -4.87 11.85
N GLN A 190 1.15 -5.72 10.87
CA GLN A 190 2.30 -6.60 11.02
C GLN A 190 3.62 -5.82 11.19
N VAL A 191 3.78 -4.70 10.49
CA VAL A 191 4.92 -3.77 10.69
C VAL A 191 4.99 -3.32 12.15
N LEU A 192 3.86 -2.90 12.73
CA LEU A 192 3.79 -2.47 14.13
C LEU A 192 3.97 -3.63 15.11
N GLU A 193 3.48 -4.83 14.80
CA GLU A 193 3.63 -6.05 15.63
C GLU A 193 5.06 -6.57 15.66
N LYS A 194 5.81 -6.38 14.56
CA LYS A 194 7.26 -6.66 14.49
C LYS A 194 8.08 -5.72 15.36
N GLY A 195 7.48 -4.64 15.88
CA GLY A 195 8.16 -3.65 16.72
C GLY A 195 9.01 -2.66 15.95
N LEU A 196 8.80 -2.54 14.64
CA LEU A 196 9.51 -1.57 13.81
C LEU A 196 9.22 -0.14 14.26
N ARG A 197 10.25 0.71 14.20
CA ARG A 197 10.10 2.14 14.51
C ARG A 197 9.42 2.86 13.37
N VAL A 198 8.18 3.27 13.61
CA VAL A 198 7.34 3.97 12.64
C VAL A 198 7.14 5.40 13.08
N GLU A 199 7.42 6.36 12.20
CA GLU A 199 7.17 7.77 12.43
C GLU A 199 6.21 8.34 11.40
N TYR A 200 5.28 9.16 11.86
CA TYR A 200 4.36 9.89 11.00
C TYR A 200 4.89 11.29 10.74
N LEU A 201 4.99 11.66 9.47
CA LEU A 201 5.35 13.00 9.00
C LEU A 201 4.16 13.62 8.26
N PRO A 202 3.77 14.88 8.60
CA PRO A 202 2.61 15.55 7.99
C PRO A 202 2.93 16.14 6.60
N VAL A 203 3.66 15.41 5.77
CA VAL A 203 3.98 15.80 4.39
C VAL A 203 3.13 15.00 3.41
N GLU A 204 2.71 15.60 2.32
CA GLU A 204 1.93 14.96 1.27
C GLU A 204 2.87 14.39 0.21
N MET A 205 3.21 13.10 0.35
CA MET A 205 4.12 12.41 -0.57
C MET A 205 3.39 11.93 -1.84
N ALA A 206 2.13 11.55 -1.69
CA ALA A 206 1.35 10.94 -2.75
C ALA A 206 -0.07 11.52 -2.83
N VAL A 207 -0.56 11.69 -4.06
CA VAL A 207 -1.94 12.08 -4.38
C VAL A 207 -2.57 10.99 -5.21
N HIS A 208 -3.67 10.44 -4.73
CA HIS A 208 -4.45 9.44 -5.42
C HIS A 208 -5.77 10.07 -5.91
N ASN A 209 -5.90 10.22 -7.22
CA ASN A 209 -7.07 10.83 -7.87
C ASN A 209 -8.05 9.79 -8.44
N GLY A 210 -7.76 8.51 -8.29
CA GLY A 210 -8.59 7.40 -8.77
C GLY A 210 -9.67 6.99 -7.76
N GLN A 211 -10.62 6.18 -8.23
CA GLN A 211 -11.61 5.56 -7.33
C GLN A 211 -10.91 4.58 -6.38
N SER A 212 -10.89 4.92 -5.11
CA SER A 212 -10.41 4.02 -4.07
C SER A 212 -11.34 2.80 -3.95
N THR A 213 -10.77 1.60 -3.79
CA THR A 213 -11.56 0.40 -3.46
C THR A 213 -12.35 0.58 -2.16
N ALA A 214 -11.87 1.44 -1.26
CA ALA A 214 -12.57 1.81 -0.04
C ALA A 214 -13.92 2.51 -0.29
N GLU A 215 -14.12 3.13 -1.46
CA GLU A 215 -15.39 3.76 -1.83
C GLU A 215 -16.46 2.75 -2.28
N ARG A 216 -16.05 1.49 -2.54
CA ARG A 216 -16.97 0.39 -2.88
C ARG A 216 -17.51 -0.33 -1.65
N PHE A 217 -17.84 0.41 -0.58
CA PHE A 217 -18.33 -0.14 0.70
C PHE A 217 -19.56 -1.08 0.57
N HIS A 218 -20.32 -0.98 -0.51
CA HIS A 218 -21.50 -1.83 -0.76
C HIS A 218 -21.14 -3.23 -1.31
N SER A 219 -19.91 -3.47 -1.73
CA SER A 219 -19.48 -4.78 -2.23
C SER A 219 -19.37 -5.80 -1.09
N PRO A 220 -20.02 -6.96 -1.17
CA PRO A 220 -19.92 -8.02 -0.16
C PRO A 220 -18.47 -8.43 0.13
N GLY A 221 -17.60 -8.50 -0.90
CA GLY A 221 -16.18 -8.84 -0.75
C GLY A 221 -15.39 -7.78 0.01
N VAL A 222 -15.74 -6.50 -0.13
CA VAL A 222 -15.14 -5.41 0.66
C VAL A 222 -15.62 -5.46 2.10
N LEU A 223 -16.91 -5.70 2.36
CA LEU A 223 -17.44 -5.82 3.73
C LEU A 223 -16.87 -7.04 4.46
N LEU A 224 -16.70 -8.18 3.79
CA LEU A 224 -16.01 -9.36 4.35
C LEU A 224 -14.58 -9.01 4.74
N ALA A 225 -13.84 -8.39 3.83
CA ALA A 225 -12.46 -7.95 4.08
C ALA A 225 -12.38 -6.98 5.26
N ARG A 226 -13.30 -6.03 5.36
CA ARG A 226 -13.37 -5.10 6.51
C ARG A 226 -13.60 -5.82 7.83
N GLY A 227 -14.44 -6.85 7.85
CA GLY A 227 -14.63 -7.68 9.03
C GLY A 227 -13.33 -8.36 9.48
N LEU A 228 -12.63 -8.96 8.54
CA LEU A 228 -11.34 -9.59 8.78
C LEU A 228 -10.31 -8.59 9.32
N VAL A 229 -10.18 -7.41 8.67
CA VAL A 229 -9.30 -6.32 9.11
C VAL A 229 -9.65 -5.88 10.54
N LEU A 230 -10.94 -5.65 10.83
CA LEU A 230 -11.37 -5.24 12.17
C LEU A 230 -10.99 -6.28 13.23
N ALA A 231 -11.18 -7.57 12.97
CA ALA A 231 -10.80 -8.63 13.90
C ALA A 231 -9.27 -8.72 14.09
N TYR A 232 -8.50 -8.47 13.04
CA TYR A 232 -7.04 -8.47 13.11
C TYR A 232 -6.50 -7.24 13.84
N VAL A 233 -6.97 -6.06 13.48
CA VAL A 233 -6.50 -4.78 14.04
C VAL A 233 -7.01 -4.57 15.47
N HIS A 234 -8.27 -4.94 15.75
CA HIS A 234 -8.98 -4.74 17.02
C HIS A 234 -9.46 -6.07 17.63
N PRO A 235 -8.59 -6.97 18.07
CA PRO A 235 -8.97 -8.32 18.45
C PRO A 235 -10.00 -8.37 19.60
N HIS A 236 -10.05 -7.35 20.45
CA HIS A 236 -10.95 -7.29 21.60
C HIS A 236 -12.21 -6.45 21.37
N THR A 237 -12.18 -5.50 20.45
CA THR A 237 -13.26 -4.52 20.25
C THR A 237 -13.88 -4.56 18.85
N TRP A 238 -13.48 -5.51 18.01
CA TRP A 238 -13.98 -5.62 16.64
C TRP A 238 -15.51 -5.65 16.52
N PRO A 239 -16.31 -6.28 17.46
CA PRO A 239 -17.76 -6.28 17.30
C PRO A 239 -18.37 -4.89 17.38
N VAL A 240 -17.81 -4.01 18.24
CA VAL A 240 -18.24 -2.61 18.35
C VAL A 240 -17.91 -1.84 17.06
N HIS A 241 -16.68 -2.01 16.54
CA HIS A 241 -16.28 -1.39 15.29
C HIS A 241 -17.10 -1.90 14.10
N ALA A 242 -17.43 -3.19 14.08
CA ALA A 242 -18.30 -3.79 13.06
C ALA A 242 -19.72 -3.22 13.10
N ALA A 243 -20.31 -3.03 14.29
CA ALA A 243 -21.61 -2.42 14.44
C ALA A 243 -21.64 -0.96 13.95
N LEU A 244 -20.62 -0.18 14.33
CA LEU A 244 -20.48 1.21 13.88
C LEU A 244 -20.25 1.30 12.36
N LEU A 245 -19.47 0.41 11.79
CA LEU A 245 -19.26 0.36 10.34
C LEU A 245 -20.56 -0.02 9.61
N ALA A 246 -21.27 -1.04 10.11
CA ALA A 246 -22.54 -1.48 9.53
C ALA A 246 -23.59 -0.34 9.48
N ALA A 247 -23.60 0.54 10.48
CA ALA A 247 -24.47 1.70 10.53
C ALA A 247 -24.11 2.80 9.51
N ARG A 248 -22.87 2.85 9.05
CA ARG A 248 -22.38 3.84 8.07
C ARG A 248 -22.55 3.41 6.61
N VAL A 249 -22.81 2.12 6.38
CA VAL A 249 -22.97 1.57 5.02
C VAL A 249 -24.43 1.72 4.60
N GLU A 250 -24.66 2.62 3.65
CA GLU A 250 -26.00 2.90 3.11
C GLU A 250 -26.51 1.78 2.20
N GLY A 251 -27.82 1.68 2.05
CA GLY A 251 -28.50 0.92 0.97
C GLY A 251 -28.80 -0.55 1.23
N SER A 252 -28.18 -1.23 2.22
CA SER A 252 -28.34 -2.69 2.39
C SER A 252 -28.91 -3.16 3.74
N GLY A 253 -29.23 -2.23 4.63
CA GLY A 253 -29.76 -2.51 5.97
C GLY A 253 -28.69 -2.98 6.98
N TRP A 254 -28.76 -2.41 8.18
CA TRP A 254 -27.75 -2.58 9.23
C TRP A 254 -27.43 -4.05 9.56
N TRP A 255 -28.45 -4.88 9.73
CA TRP A 255 -28.28 -6.30 10.08
C TRP A 255 -27.55 -7.10 9.02
N ARG A 256 -27.85 -6.84 7.74
CA ARG A 256 -27.20 -7.50 6.62
C ARG A 256 -25.72 -7.14 6.56
N ASN A 257 -25.40 -5.86 6.71
CA ASN A 257 -24.04 -5.36 6.73
C ASN A 257 -23.26 -5.95 7.92
N PHE A 258 -23.83 -5.90 9.13
CA PHE A 258 -23.23 -6.42 10.32
C PHE A 258 -22.94 -7.92 10.20
N ARG A 259 -23.89 -8.73 9.71
CA ARG A 259 -23.66 -10.18 9.48
C ARG A 259 -22.54 -10.43 8.50
N THR A 260 -22.43 -9.66 7.43
CA THR A 260 -21.35 -9.80 6.44
C THR A 260 -20.00 -9.46 7.07
N ILE A 261 -19.90 -8.37 7.80
CA ILE A 261 -18.68 -7.95 8.50
C ILE A 261 -18.30 -8.99 9.58
N ALA A 262 -19.26 -9.43 10.39
CA ALA A 262 -19.03 -10.44 11.44
C ALA A 262 -18.57 -11.78 10.85
N ARG A 263 -19.11 -12.18 9.71
CA ARG A 263 -18.64 -13.35 8.98
C ARG A 263 -17.17 -13.20 8.58
N GLY A 264 -16.77 -12.07 7.97
CA GLY A 264 -15.37 -11.80 7.63
C GLY A 264 -14.46 -11.87 8.86
N ALA A 265 -14.91 -11.32 9.99
CA ALA A 265 -14.17 -11.39 11.25
C ALA A 265 -13.98 -12.84 11.75
N SER A 266 -15.00 -13.69 11.63
CA SER A 266 -14.93 -15.10 12.07
C SER A 266 -14.01 -15.93 11.19
N GLU A 267 -13.84 -15.58 9.92
CA GLU A 267 -12.98 -16.27 8.95
C GLU A 267 -11.47 -15.99 9.16
N LEU A 268 -11.10 -14.99 9.98
CA LEU A 268 -9.69 -14.67 10.26
C LEU A 268 -8.88 -15.89 10.73
N LYS A 269 -9.47 -16.76 11.57
CA LYS A 269 -8.84 -17.97 12.11
C LYS A 269 -8.49 -19.00 11.03
N ASP A 270 -9.17 -18.94 9.88
CA ASP A 270 -9.02 -19.91 8.79
C ASP A 270 -7.93 -19.50 7.79
N ILE A 271 -7.39 -18.27 7.92
CA ILE A 271 -6.34 -17.74 7.04
C ILE A 271 -4.99 -18.00 7.68
N ALA A 272 -4.27 -19.00 7.13
CA ALA A 272 -3.00 -19.48 7.67
C ALA A 272 -1.94 -18.38 7.78
N GLU A 273 -1.86 -17.50 6.76
CA GLU A 273 -0.90 -16.39 6.66
C GLU A 273 -1.14 -15.30 7.72
N LEU A 274 -2.33 -15.25 8.31
CA LEU A 274 -2.72 -14.26 9.32
C LEU A 274 -2.82 -14.84 10.73
N ARG A 275 -2.54 -16.13 10.90
CA ARG A 275 -2.48 -16.73 12.25
C ARG A 275 -1.33 -16.07 13.02
N ARG A 276 -1.65 -15.50 14.16
CA ARG A 276 -0.64 -14.97 15.08
C ARG A 276 0.16 -16.15 15.62
N ARG A 277 1.48 -16.07 15.45
CA ARG A 277 2.42 -17.01 16.09
C ARG A 277 2.54 -16.70 17.57
#